data_140b68731accb25bed7077308a8cd0bd
#
_entry.id   140b68731accb25bed7077308a8cd0bd
#
_cell.length_a   1.000
_cell.length_b   1.000
_cell.length_c   1.000
_cell.angle_alpha   90.00
_cell.angle_beta   90.00
_cell.angle_gamma   90.00
#
_symmetry.space_group_name_H-M   'P 1'
#
loop_
_entity.id
_entity.type
_entity.pdbx_description
1 polymer ?
#
loop_
_entity_poly.entity_id
_entity_poly.type
_entity_poly.pdbx_seq_one_letter_code
_entity_poly.pdbx_strand_id
1 'polypeptide(L)'
;DFVYVKDCVDIVVWFLQNTIGGIFNVGSGQARTWNDLAAAVFAAMDLPANIEYVDMPEHLRGKYQNFTQADMARLAAAGYDAPMHSLTQGVTDYVREYLLQKDEYL
;
A
#
# COMPACT_ATOMS: atom_id res chain seq x y z
N ASP A 1 6.24 3.84 -0.60
CA ASP A 1 5.53 2.99 0.38
C ASP A 1 4.08 2.83 -0.04
N PHE A 2 3.68 1.63 -0.34
CA PHE A 2 2.28 1.29 -0.65
C PHE A 2 1.65 0.64 0.58
N VAL A 3 0.50 1.15 0.99
CA VAL A 3 -0.26 0.60 2.14
C VAL A 3 -1.60 0.07 1.65
N TYR A 4 -1.99 -1.10 2.16
CA TYR A 4 -3.28 -1.68 1.82
C TYR A 4 -4.40 -1.05 2.65
N VAL A 5 -5.53 -0.77 2.01
CA VAL A 5 -6.64 -0.06 2.67
C VAL A 5 -7.19 -0.79 3.88
N LYS A 6 -7.23 -2.13 3.89
CA LYS A 6 -7.70 -2.89 5.05
C LYS A 6 -6.78 -2.71 6.25
N ASP A 7 -5.45 -2.62 6.03
CA ASP A 7 -4.50 -2.34 7.12
C ASP A 7 -4.75 -0.95 7.72
N CYS A 8 -5.04 0.04 6.87
CA CYS A 8 -5.41 1.37 7.35
C CYS A 8 -6.69 1.33 8.21
N VAL A 9 -7.71 0.58 7.78
CA VAL A 9 -8.96 0.40 8.52
C VAL A 9 -8.70 -0.28 9.87
N ASP A 10 -7.89 -1.33 9.90
CA ASP A 10 -7.54 -2.03 11.13
C ASP A 10 -6.84 -1.12 12.14
N ILE A 11 -5.93 -0.26 11.67
CA ILE A 11 -5.26 0.73 12.52
C ILE A 11 -6.28 1.75 13.07
N VAL A 12 -7.20 2.24 12.24
CA VAL A 12 -8.26 3.18 12.69
C VAL A 12 -9.13 2.52 13.75
N VAL A 13 -9.57 1.28 13.53
CA VAL A 13 -10.36 0.52 14.52
C VAL A 13 -9.59 0.32 15.81
N TRP A 14 -8.29 0.02 15.71
CA TRP A 14 -7.44 -0.12 16.90
C TRP A 14 -7.38 1.18 17.71
N PHE A 15 -7.23 2.34 17.06
CA PHE A 15 -7.28 3.63 17.76
C PHE A 15 -8.63 3.93 18.41
N LEU A 16 -9.74 3.47 17.81
CA LEU A 16 -11.07 3.61 18.43
C LEU A 16 -11.22 2.76 19.70
N GLN A 17 -10.48 1.67 19.79
CA GLN A 17 -10.51 0.76 20.95
C GLN A 17 -9.48 1.12 22.03
N ASN A 18 -8.55 2.01 21.73
CA ASN A 18 -7.46 2.40 22.61
C ASN A 18 -7.42 3.92 22.79
N THR A 19 -7.37 4.37 24.03
CA THR A 19 -7.36 5.81 24.35
C THR A 19 -5.95 6.37 24.19
N ILE A 20 -5.50 6.51 22.94
CA ILE A 20 -4.18 7.02 22.58
C ILE A 20 -4.36 8.18 21.60
N GLY A 21 -3.83 9.35 21.97
CA GLY A 21 -3.86 10.54 21.13
C GLY A 21 -2.51 10.84 20.48
N GLY A 22 -2.54 11.65 19.44
CA GLY A 22 -1.35 12.13 18.74
C GLY A 22 -1.42 11.98 17.24
N ILE A 23 -0.30 12.25 16.58
CA ILE A 23 -0.13 12.09 15.13
C ILE A 23 0.76 10.87 14.88
N PHE A 24 0.31 10.00 14.02
CA PHE A 24 1.00 8.75 13.68
C PHE A 24 1.12 8.60 12.17
N ASN A 25 2.29 8.19 11.71
CA ASN A 25 2.45 7.76 10.33
C ASN A 25 1.82 6.38 10.15
N VAL A 26 1.18 6.18 9.00
CA VAL A 26 0.62 4.90 8.58
C VAL A 26 1.12 4.57 7.18
N GLY A 27 1.75 3.43 7.06
CA GLY A 27 2.28 2.88 5.81
C GLY A 27 2.59 1.40 6.01
N SER A 28 3.21 0.78 5.04
CA SER A 28 3.72 -0.59 5.21
C SER A 28 5.07 -0.63 5.94
N GLY A 29 5.77 0.50 6.00
CA GLY A 29 7.14 0.59 6.49
C GLY A 29 8.18 0.07 5.51
N GLN A 30 7.78 -0.24 4.27
CA GLN A 30 8.65 -0.74 3.21
C GLN A 30 8.44 0.02 1.91
N ALA A 31 9.49 0.69 1.45
CA ALA A 31 9.48 1.30 0.12
C ALA A 31 9.52 0.18 -0.94
N ARG A 32 8.62 0.27 -1.92
CA ARG A 32 8.54 -0.63 -3.07
C ARG A 32 8.46 0.18 -4.35
N THR A 33 8.90 -0.40 -5.45
CA THR A 33 8.91 0.28 -6.74
C THR A 33 7.55 0.22 -7.43
N TRP A 34 7.30 1.10 -8.37
CA TRP A 34 6.14 1.02 -9.26
C TRP A 34 6.17 -0.24 -10.12
N ASN A 35 7.36 -0.74 -10.47
CA ASN A 35 7.53 -2.01 -11.17
C ASN A 35 7.06 -3.17 -10.31
N ASP A 36 7.37 -3.17 -9.01
CA ASP A 36 6.87 -4.19 -8.07
C ASP A 36 5.33 -4.18 -8.01
N LEU A 37 4.74 -2.99 -7.95
CA LEU A 37 3.27 -2.85 -7.95
C LEU A 37 2.65 -3.38 -9.24
N ALA A 38 3.17 -2.97 -10.39
CA ALA A 38 2.68 -3.43 -11.69
C ALA A 38 2.81 -4.95 -11.85
N ALA A 39 3.97 -5.51 -11.47
CA ALA A 39 4.20 -6.95 -11.50
C ALA A 39 3.22 -7.71 -10.60
N ALA A 40 2.92 -7.18 -9.40
CA ALA A 40 1.96 -7.78 -8.48
C ALA A 40 0.54 -7.78 -9.06
N VAL A 41 0.13 -6.72 -9.75
CA VAL A 41 -1.18 -6.64 -10.42
C VAL A 41 -1.28 -7.69 -11.54
N PHE A 42 -0.28 -7.77 -12.43
CA PHE A 42 -0.26 -8.80 -13.48
C PHE A 42 -0.32 -10.21 -12.90
N ALA A 43 0.46 -10.48 -11.85
CA ALA A 43 0.45 -11.77 -11.18
C ALA A 43 -0.91 -12.09 -10.54
N ALA A 44 -1.58 -11.12 -9.93
CA ALA A 44 -2.91 -11.28 -9.36
C ALA A 44 -3.97 -11.64 -10.41
N MET A 45 -3.79 -11.16 -11.65
CA MET A 45 -4.64 -11.44 -12.81
C MET A 45 -4.25 -12.73 -13.55
N ASP A 46 -3.20 -13.43 -13.11
CA ASP A 46 -2.62 -14.60 -13.79
C ASP A 46 -2.14 -14.29 -15.23
N LEU A 47 -1.60 -13.07 -15.41
CA LEU A 47 -1.08 -12.58 -16.69
C LEU A 47 0.43 -12.35 -16.60
N PRO A 48 1.17 -12.56 -17.72
CA PRO A 48 2.58 -12.17 -17.77
C PRO A 48 2.72 -10.65 -17.70
N ALA A 49 3.74 -10.17 -16.97
CA ALA A 49 4.00 -8.75 -16.87
C ALA A 49 4.35 -8.16 -18.24
N ASN A 50 3.67 -7.08 -18.62
CA ASN A 50 3.90 -6.33 -19.86
C ASN A 50 3.96 -4.83 -19.51
N ILE A 51 5.17 -4.32 -19.30
CA ILE A 51 5.43 -2.96 -18.82
C ILE A 51 6.13 -2.19 -19.92
N GLU A 52 5.50 -1.10 -20.38
CA GLU A 52 6.11 -0.14 -21.28
C GLU A 52 6.65 1.06 -20.49
N TYR A 53 7.91 1.40 -20.72
CA TYR A 53 8.56 2.54 -20.08
C TYR A 53 8.47 3.76 -21.00
N VAL A 54 7.98 4.85 -20.46
CA VAL A 54 7.90 6.13 -21.16
C VAL A 54 8.73 7.19 -20.44
N ASP A 55 9.22 8.17 -21.18
CA ASP A 55 9.96 9.27 -20.57
C ASP A 55 9.08 10.09 -19.62
N MET A 56 9.65 10.49 -18.49
CA MET A 56 8.97 11.37 -17.56
C MET A 56 8.72 12.73 -18.23
N PRO A 57 7.47 13.25 -18.19
CA PRO A 57 7.14 14.57 -18.68
C PRO A 57 8.07 15.64 -18.08
N GLU A 58 8.52 16.59 -18.92
CA GLU A 58 9.55 17.56 -18.52
C GLU A 58 9.12 18.40 -17.30
N HIS A 59 7.84 18.76 -17.20
CA HIS A 59 7.30 19.54 -16.07
C HIS A 59 7.33 18.83 -14.73
N LEU A 60 7.51 17.49 -14.71
CA LEU A 60 7.62 16.65 -13.50
C LEU A 60 9.07 16.37 -13.13
N ARG A 61 10.02 16.57 -14.04
CA ARG A 61 11.43 16.32 -13.79
C ARG A 61 11.92 17.18 -12.63
N GLY A 62 12.63 16.58 -11.68
CA GLY A 62 13.14 17.25 -10.49
C GLY A 62 12.11 17.60 -9.41
N LYS A 63 10.83 17.39 -9.66
CA LYS A 63 9.74 17.61 -8.70
C LYS A 63 9.15 16.31 -8.17
N TYR A 64 9.50 15.17 -8.79
CA TYR A 64 8.98 13.87 -8.42
C TYR A 64 9.74 13.31 -7.21
N GLN A 65 9.01 12.82 -6.23
CA GLN A 65 9.59 12.15 -5.07
C GLN A 65 9.95 10.71 -5.43
N ASN A 66 11.25 10.40 -5.41
CA ASN A 66 11.75 9.08 -5.82
C ASN A 66 11.69 8.03 -4.72
N PHE A 67 11.55 8.44 -3.47
CA PHE A 67 11.54 7.54 -2.32
C PHE A 67 10.54 8.00 -1.27
N THR A 68 9.68 7.11 -0.83
CA THR A 68 8.74 7.33 0.27
C THR A 68 8.64 6.07 1.10
N GLN A 69 8.89 6.18 2.39
CA GLN A 69 8.76 5.10 3.34
C GLN A 69 8.26 5.66 4.67
N ALA A 70 7.17 5.12 5.18
CA ALA A 70 6.63 5.52 6.45
C ALA A 70 7.53 5.05 7.61
N ASP A 71 7.80 5.95 8.55
CA ASP A 71 8.39 5.58 9.82
C ASP A 71 7.28 5.10 10.75
N MET A 72 7.23 3.80 10.96
CA MET A 72 6.22 3.11 11.76
C MET A 72 6.59 2.98 13.25
N ALA A 73 7.77 3.48 13.66
CA ALA A 73 8.28 3.28 15.02
C ALA A 73 7.35 3.83 16.10
N ARG A 74 6.72 4.98 15.86
CA ARG A 74 5.80 5.59 16.83
C ARG A 74 4.52 4.77 17.02
N LEU A 75 3.97 4.22 15.95
CA LEU A 75 2.78 3.36 16.01
C LEU A 75 3.10 2.05 16.74
N ALA A 76 4.24 1.43 16.44
CA ALA A 76 4.71 0.24 17.13
C ALA A 76 4.95 0.50 18.63
N ALA A 77 5.58 1.62 18.99
CA ALA A 77 5.81 2.02 20.38
C ALA A 77 4.49 2.28 21.14
N ALA A 78 3.43 2.70 20.44
CA ALA A 78 2.10 2.88 21.02
C ALA A 78 1.38 1.54 21.30
N GLY A 79 1.88 0.43 20.76
CA GLY A 79 1.38 -0.92 21.02
C GLY A 79 0.67 -1.60 19.86
N TYR A 80 0.62 -0.97 18.68
CA TYR A 80 0.09 -1.64 17.48
C TYR A 80 1.13 -2.61 16.93
N ASP A 81 0.86 -3.90 17.01
CA ASP A 81 1.77 -4.98 16.62
C ASP A 81 1.18 -5.96 15.58
N ALA A 82 -0.01 -5.67 15.06
CA ALA A 82 -0.62 -6.49 14.04
C ALA A 82 0.21 -6.48 12.74
N PRO A 83 0.36 -7.63 12.07
CA PRO A 83 1.12 -7.69 10.82
C PRO A 83 0.41 -6.92 9.71
N MET A 84 1.19 -6.17 8.92
CA MET A 84 0.71 -5.49 7.72
C MET A 84 0.76 -6.46 6.53
N HIS A 85 -0.17 -6.30 5.59
CA HIS A 85 -0.10 -7.04 4.33
C HIS A 85 1.15 -6.63 3.54
N SER A 86 1.83 -7.60 2.96
CA SER A 86 2.83 -7.30 1.94
C SER A 86 2.16 -6.70 0.70
N LEU A 87 2.95 -6.02 -0.16
CA LEU A 87 2.44 -5.49 -1.42
C LEU A 87 1.70 -6.56 -2.23
N THR A 88 2.32 -7.73 -2.39
CA THR A 88 1.72 -8.85 -3.14
C THR A 88 0.42 -9.34 -2.52
N GLN A 89 0.37 -9.48 -1.20
CA GLN A 89 -0.86 -9.91 -0.51
C GLN A 89 -1.99 -8.90 -0.69
N GLY A 90 -1.73 -7.61 -0.43
CA GLY A 90 -2.75 -6.57 -0.56
C GLY A 90 -3.25 -6.41 -2.00
N VAL A 91 -2.35 -6.42 -2.97
CA VAL A 91 -2.71 -6.35 -4.41
C VAL A 91 -3.50 -7.57 -4.82
N THR A 92 -3.09 -8.78 -4.43
CA THR A 92 -3.80 -10.01 -4.80
C THR A 92 -5.23 -10.01 -4.25
N ASP A 93 -5.40 -9.67 -2.98
CA ASP A 93 -6.72 -9.58 -2.35
C ASP A 93 -7.59 -8.53 -3.08
N TYR A 94 -7.06 -7.32 -3.29
CA TYR A 94 -7.83 -6.25 -3.92
C TYR A 94 -8.24 -6.57 -5.36
N VAL A 95 -7.32 -7.10 -6.16
CA VAL A 95 -7.59 -7.44 -7.56
C VAL A 95 -8.59 -8.59 -7.66
N ARG A 96 -8.36 -9.68 -6.93
CA ARG A 96 -9.18 -10.90 -7.07
C ARG A 96 -10.54 -10.79 -6.41
N GLU A 97 -10.61 -10.18 -5.22
CA GLU A 97 -11.85 -10.14 -4.46
C GLU A 97 -12.76 -8.96 -4.84
N TYR A 98 -12.20 -7.92 -5.46
CA TYR A 98 -12.97 -6.71 -5.80
C TYR A 98 -12.93 -6.35 -7.27
N LEU A 99 -11.75 -6.11 -7.86
CA LEU A 99 -11.69 -5.58 -9.22
C LEU A 99 -12.10 -6.58 -10.30
N LEU A 100 -11.86 -7.87 -10.09
CA LEU A 100 -12.27 -8.93 -11.03
C LEU A 100 -13.69 -9.45 -10.77
N GLN A 101 -14.36 -9.02 -9.72
CA GLN A 101 -15.73 -9.34 -9.42
C GLN A 101 -16.70 -8.44 -10.21
N LYS A 102 -17.95 -8.89 -10.40
CA LYS A 102 -18.98 -8.10 -11.08
C LYS A 102 -19.40 -6.87 -10.27
N ASP A 103 -19.21 -6.91 -8.96
CA ASP A 103 -19.49 -5.80 -8.06
C ASP A 103 -18.14 -5.24 -7.60
N GLU A 104 -17.79 -4.07 -8.09
CA GLU A 104 -16.53 -3.39 -7.79
C GLU A 104 -16.56 -2.68 -6.43
N TYR A 105 -17.73 -2.57 -5.83
CA TYR A 105 -17.97 -1.90 -4.56
C TYR A 105 -18.28 -2.91 -3.47
N LEU A 106 -17.77 -2.65 -2.29
CA LEU A 106 -18.00 -3.46 -1.09
C LEU A 106 -19.47 -3.53 -0.70
#